data_74fc291864336d5edd7213fd33490d23
#
_entry.id   74fc291864336d5edd7213fd33490d23
#
_cell.length_a   1.000
_cell.length_b   1.000
_cell.length_c   1.000
_cell.angle_alpha   90.00
_cell.angle_beta   90.00
_cell.angle_gamma   90.00
#
_symmetry.space_group_name_H-M   'P 1'
#
loop_
_entity.id
_entity.type
_entity.pdbx_description
1 polymer ?
#
loop_
_entity_poly.entity_id
_entity_poly.type
_entity_poly.pdbx_seq_one_letter_code
_entity_poly.pdbx_strand_id
1 'polypeptide(L)'
;MAGGQERVLRRRIKSVQSTRKITKAMELIAAAQIPRSLARIIANRPYRLGMQRIILEAALGDPAGAAKLLALPEKVDTALVLVVTGDRGLSGPYNNATLRAGERLAVKLQREGTQVRLFCVGKKAAAYFRFRGLEVEESFVGFVDRPSPTCNSSPVTSRSPTSTARLNRS
;
A
#
# COMPACT_ATOMS: atom_id res chain seq x y z
N MET A 1 34.28 -20.94 -35.08
CA MET A 1 33.08 -20.98 -34.18
C MET A 1 33.37 -20.52 -32.77
N ALA A 2 34.54 -20.72 -32.18
CA ALA A 2 34.92 -20.32 -30.81
C ALA A 2 34.81 -18.81 -30.54
N GLY A 3 35.17 -17.92 -31.44
CA GLY A 3 35.16 -16.48 -31.23
C GLY A 3 33.74 -15.84 -31.06
N GLY A 4 32.71 -16.49 -31.58
CA GLY A 4 31.33 -16.04 -31.42
C GLY A 4 30.81 -16.25 -30.00
N GLN A 5 31.10 -17.39 -29.42
CA GLN A 5 30.68 -17.73 -28.04
C GLN A 5 31.44 -16.87 -27.01
N GLU A 6 32.72 -16.64 -27.21
CA GLU A 6 33.52 -15.78 -26.34
C GLU A 6 32.96 -14.35 -26.32
N ARG A 7 32.59 -13.79 -27.47
CA ARG A 7 31.98 -12.44 -27.56
C ARG A 7 30.66 -12.36 -26.82
N VAL A 8 29.81 -13.40 -26.90
CA VAL A 8 28.53 -13.48 -26.16
C VAL A 8 28.79 -13.54 -24.70
N LEU A 9 29.72 -14.36 -24.23
CA LEU A 9 30.07 -14.47 -22.79
C LEU A 9 30.63 -13.16 -22.24
N ARG A 10 31.52 -12.51 -22.94
CA ARG A 10 32.08 -11.19 -22.55
C ARG A 10 30.94 -10.14 -22.42
N ARG A 11 29.97 -10.14 -23.35
CA ARG A 11 28.82 -9.23 -23.29
C ARG A 11 27.95 -9.53 -22.07
N ARG A 12 27.69 -10.81 -21.75
CA ARG A 12 26.96 -11.22 -20.53
C ARG A 12 27.68 -10.80 -19.26
N ILE A 13 28.98 -11.05 -19.17
CA ILE A 13 29.79 -10.63 -18.02
C ILE A 13 29.70 -9.11 -17.81
N LYS A 14 29.86 -8.31 -18.86
CA LYS A 14 29.73 -6.85 -18.79
C LYS A 14 28.32 -6.41 -18.32
N SER A 15 27.27 -7.06 -18.81
CA SER A 15 25.89 -6.79 -18.37
C SER A 15 25.69 -7.09 -16.89
N VAL A 16 26.16 -8.25 -16.42
CA VAL A 16 26.06 -8.64 -14.99
C VAL A 16 26.87 -7.71 -14.09
N GLN A 17 28.08 -7.31 -14.52
CA GLN A 17 28.90 -6.34 -13.80
C GLN A 17 28.20 -4.97 -13.67
N SER A 18 27.54 -4.52 -14.75
CA SER A 18 26.75 -3.29 -14.71
C SER A 18 25.57 -3.41 -13.72
N THR A 19 24.82 -4.51 -13.77
CA THR A 19 23.72 -4.78 -12.85
C THR A 19 24.21 -4.84 -11.40
N ARG A 20 25.37 -5.48 -11.14
CA ARG A 20 26.00 -5.51 -9.81
C ARG A 20 26.27 -4.11 -9.26
N LYS A 21 26.79 -3.19 -10.11
CA LYS A 21 27.06 -1.80 -9.68
C LYS A 21 25.76 -1.10 -9.26
N ILE A 22 24.69 -1.29 -10.04
CA ILE A 22 23.38 -0.70 -9.76
C ILE A 22 22.80 -1.25 -8.43
N THR A 23 22.82 -2.58 -8.26
CA THR A 23 22.29 -3.20 -7.04
C THR A 23 23.08 -2.83 -5.80
N LYS A 24 24.41 -2.68 -5.93
CA LYS A 24 25.26 -2.20 -4.82
C LYS A 24 24.93 -0.74 -4.44
N ALA A 25 24.70 0.12 -5.43
CA ALA A 25 24.25 1.48 -5.15
C ALA A 25 22.89 1.51 -4.45
N MET A 26 21.94 0.66 -4.88
CA MET A 26 20.63 0.53 -4.23
C MET A 26 20.75 0.03 -2.79
N GLU A 27 21.63 -0.92 -2.53
CA GLU A 27 21.93 -1.42 -1.18
C GLU A 27 22.41 -0.28 -0.26
N LEU A 28 23.36 0.54 -0.73
CA LEU A 28 23.88 1.67 0.05
C LEU A 28 22.78 2.71 0.33
N ILE A 29 21.93 3.02 -0.64
CA ILE A 29 20.80 3.93 -0.46
C ILE A 29 19.82 3.37 0.60
N ALA A 30 19.47 2.08 0.50
CA ALA A 30 18.59 1.44 1.46
C ALA A 30 19.19 1.43 2.87
N ALA A 31 20.47 1.09 3.00
CA ALA A 31 21.20 1.11 4.27
C ALA A 31 21.21 2.49 4.93
N ALA A 32 21.25 3.57 4.14
CA ALA A 32 21.17 4.94 4.67
C ALA A 32 19.73 5.37 5.04
N GLN A 33 18.72 4.84 4.37
CA GLN A 33 17.32 5.22 4.61
C GLN A 33 16.66 4.47 5.78
N ILE A 34 17.01 3.21 6.00
CA ILE A 34 16.44 2.37 7.07
C ILE A 34 16.60 3.01 8.45
N PRO A 35 17.79 3.43 8.88
CA PRO A 35 17.96 4.05 10.21
C PRO A 35 17.13 5.32 10.37
N ARG A 36 17.02 6.14 9.32
CA ARG A 36 16.22 7.38 9.34
C ARG A 36 14.72 7.06 9.51
N SER A 37 14.23 6.03 8.83
CA SER A 37 12.83 5.61 8.94
C SER A 37 12.53 5.03 10.32
N LEU A 38 13.43 4.21 10.87
CA LEU A 38 13.31 3.66 12.22
C LEU A 38 13.34 4.77 13.28
N ALA A 39 14.21 5.75 13.15
CA ALA A 39 14.26 6.90 14.06
C ALA A 39 12.93 7.66 14.09
N ARG A 40 12.26 7.86 12.94
CA ARG A 40 10.94 8.49 12.88
C ARG A 40 9.86 7.64 13.58
N ILE A 41 9.88 6.33 13.41
CA ILE A 41 8.93 5.43 14.08
C ILE A 41 9.12 5.49 15.60
N ILE A 42 10.38 5.46 16.07
CA ILE A 42 10.71 5.54 17.50
C ILE A 42 10.30 6.90 18.06
N ALA A 43 10.59 8.00 17.36
CA ALA A 43 10.21 9.35 17.77
C ALA A 43 8.68 9.56 17.87
N ASN A 44 7.90 8.84 17.04
CA ASN A 44 6.44 8.92 17.07
C ASN A 44 5.79 8.06 18.16
N ARG A 45 6.55 7.15 18.77
CA ARG A 45 6.03 6.23 19.80
C ARG A 45 5.43 6.93 21.02
N PRO A 46 6.07 7.93 21.66
CA PRO A 46 5.50 8.62 22.81
C PRO A 46 4.20 9.33 22.48
N TYR A 47 4.09 9.96 21.30
CA TYR A 47 2.83 10.58 20.85
C TYR A 47 1.70 9.56 20.75
N ARG A 48 1.96 8.41 20.11
CA ARG A 48 0.96 7.34 19.98
C ARG A 48 0.49 6.82 21.34
N LEU A 49 1.43 6.57 22.25
CA LEU A 49 1.12 6.09 23.60
C LEU A 49 0.34 7.15 24.40
N GLY A 50 0.71 8.43 24.29
CA GLY A 50 -0.01 9.53 24.90
C GLY A 50 -1.45 9.64 24.41
N MET A 51 -1.66 9.56 23.09
CA MET A 51 -3.01 9.57 22.51
C MET A 51 -3.86 8.37 22.97
N GLN A 52 -3.28 7.17 23.01
CA GLN A 52 -3.98 6.00 23.52
C GLN A 52 -4.42 6.18 24.95
N ARG A 53 -3.55 6.75 25.80
CA ARG A 53 -3.86 7.04 27.21
C ARG A 53 -4.98 8.07 27.34
N ILE A 54 -4.92 9.17 26.61
CA ILE A 54 -5.95 10.22 26.60
C ILE A 54 -7.31 9.63 26.19
N ILE A 55 -7.35 8.82 25.14
CA ILE A 55 -8.58 8.17 24.67
C ILE A 55 -9.14 7.25 25.76
N LEU A 56 -8.28 6.48 26.43
CA LEU A 56 -8.69 5.57 27.49
C LEU A 56 -9.22 6.34 28.71
N GLU A 57 -8.53 7.39 29.15
CA GLU A 57 -8.94 8.24 30.25
C GLU A 57 -10.28 8.95 29.95
N ALA A 58 -10.45 9.46 28.73
CA ALA A 58 -11.71 10.05 28.29
C ALA A 58 -12.85 9.03 28.27
N ALA A 59 -12.60 7.81 27.85
CA ALA A 59 -13.58 6.72 27.85
C ALA A 59 -14.00 6.30 29.28
N LEU A 60 -13.08 6.36 30.24
CA LEU A 60 -13.38 6.08 31.64
C LEU A 60 -14.14 7.22 32.32
N GLY A 61 -13.89 8.47 31.91
CA GLY A 61 -14.55 9.66 32.45
C GLY A 61 -16.00 9.84 31.97
N ASP A 62 -16.30 9.45 30.74
CA ASP A 62 -17.65 9.45 30.16
C ASP A 62 -17.92 8.14 29.41
N PRO A 63 -18.32 7.07 30.14
CA PRO A 63 -18.60 5.77 29.50
C PRO A 63 -19.75 5.82 28.48
N ALA A 64 -20.73 6.69 28.67
CA ALA A 64 -21.87 6.81 27.75
C ALA A 64 -21.48 7.49 26.42
N GLY A 65 -20.68 8.57 26.47
CA GLY A 65 -20.12 9.22 25.31
C GLY A 65 -19.11 8.34 24.60
N ALA A 66 -18.25 7.66 25.36
CA ALA A 66 -17.29 6.70 24.83
C ALA A 66 -17.96 5.52 24.12
N ALA A 67 -19.06 5.00 24.65
CA ALA A 67 -19.83 3.92 24.01
C ALA A 67 -20.33 4.33 22.62
N LYS A 68 -20.75 5.58 22.43
CA LYS A 68 -21.17 6.07 21.11
C LYS A 68 -20.03 6.17 20.11
N LEU A 69 -18.82 6.55 20.55
CA LEU A 69 -17.66 6.74 19.68
C LEU A 69 -16.87 5.45 19.41
N LEU A 70 -16.83 4.53 20.40
CA LEU A 70 -16.03 3.32 20.39
C LEU A 70 -16.86 2.05 20.16
N ALA A 71 -18.18 2.15 20.16
CA ALA A 71 -19.05 1.01 19.88
C ALA A 71 -18.81 0.51 18.46
N LEU A 72 -18.56 -0.78 18.36
CA LEU A 72 -18.55 -1.44 17.06
C LEU A 72 -19.98 -1.50 16.53
N PRO A 73 -20.23 -1.13 15.28
CA PRO A 73 -21.55 -1.27 14.68
C PRO A 73 -21.95 -2.76 14.64
N GLU A 74 -23.21 -3.06 14.93
CA GLU A 74 -23.75 -4.44 14.87
C GLU A 74 -23.58 -5.02 13.45
N LYS A 75 -23.69 -4.17 12.44
CA LYS A 75 -23.50 -4.52 11.05
C LYS A 75 -22.56 -3.55 10.35
N VAL A 76 -21.59 -4.09 9.64
CA VAL A 76 -20.66 -3.31 8.82
C VAL A 76 -21.13 -3.36 7.37
N ASP A 77 -21.78 -2.30 6.92
CA ASP A 77 -22.26 -2.22 5.52
C ASP A 77 -21.14 -1.86 4.54
N THR A 78 -20.15 -1.07 4.98
CA THR A 78 -19.04 -0.63 4.14
C THR A 78 -17.73 -0.79 4.89
N ALA A 79 -16.74 -1.42 4.25
CA ALA A 79 -15.40 -1.56 4.78
C ALA A 79 -14.36 -0.92 3.83
N LEU A 80 -13.47 -0.13 4.40
CA LEU A 80 -12.34 0.41 3.66
C LEU A 80 -11.13 -0.52 3.81
N VAL A 81 -10.62 -1.01 2.68
CA VAL A 81 -9.41 -1.83 2.62
C VAL A 81 -8.26 -1.00 2.07
N LEU A 82 -7.31 -0.67 2.94
CA LEU A 82 -6.09 0.06 2.58
C LEU A 82 -4.95 -0.93 2.30
N VAL A 83 -4.47 -0.97 1.06
CA VAL A 83 -3.37 -1.84 0.65
C VAL A 83 -2.10 -1.01 0.43
N VAL A 84 -1.10 -1.25 1.27
CA VAL A 84 0.17 -0.49 1.25
C VAL A 84 1.28 -1.34 0.61
N THR A 85 1.78 -0.88 -0.53
CA THR A 85 2.89 -1.51 -1.27
C THR A 85 3.98 -0.50 -1.60
N GLY A 86 5.10 -0.96 -2.15
CA GLY A 86 6.14 -0.08 -2.68
C GLY A 86 5.81 0.48 -4.06
N ASP A 87 6.45 1.60 -4.38
CA ASP A 87 6.46 2.14 -5.76
C ASP A 87 7.43 1.37 -6.65
N ARG A 88 8.48 0.80 -6.05
CA ARG A 88 9.54 0.06 -6.74
C ARG A 88 9.42 -1.44 -6.47
N GLY A 89 10.13 -2.22 -7.30
CA GLY A 89 10.34 -3.64 -7.07
C GLY A 89 11.57 -3.92 -6.20
N LEU A 90 12.08 -5.14 -6.29
CA LEU A 90 13.27 -5.63 -5.57
C LEU A 90 13.08 -5.66 -4.03
N SER A 91 11.85 -5.78 -3.57
CA SER A 91 11.47 -5.89 -2.15
C SER A 91 11.16 -7.34 -1.73
N GLY A 92 11.71 -8.32 -2.43
CA GLY A 92 11.41 -9.74 -2.19
C GLY A 92 9.91 -10.05 -2.34
N PRO A 93 9.35 -10.90 -1.51
CA PRO A 93 7.95 -11.32 -1.60
C PRO A 93 6.95 -10.28 -1.09
N TYR A 94 7.41 -9.19 -0.45
CA TYR A 94 6.56 -8.21 0.26
C TYR A 94 5.38 -7.72 -0.57
N ASN A 95 5.65 -7.15 -1.75
CA ASN A 95 4.57 -6.59 -2.58
C ASN A 95 3.54 -7.66 -2.96
N ASN A 96 4.01 -8.84 -3.41
CA ASN A 96 3.11 -9.92 -3.83
C ASN A 96 2.32 -10.50 -2.66
N ALA A 97 2.93 -10.64 -1.48
CA ALA A 97 2.24 -11.14 -0.28
C ALA A 97 1.14 -10.16 0.15
N THR A 98 1.45 -8.86 0.17
CA THR A 98 0.49 -7.79 0.53
C THR A 98 -0.67 -7.72 -0.46
N LEU A 99 -0.40 -7.78 -1.77
CA LEU A 99 -1.43 -7.75 -2.81
C LEU A 99 -2.40 -8.94 -2.67
N ARG A 100 -1.86 -10.15 -2.51
CA ARG A 100 -2.70 -11.35 -2.31
C ARG A 100 -3.48 -11.30 -1.00
N ALA A 101 -2.92 -10.74 0.06
CA ALA A 101 -3.62 -10.57 1.33
C ALA A 101 -4.78 -9.57 1.19
N GLY A 102 -4.54 -8.43 0.54
CA GLY A 102 -5.56 -7.42 0.27
C GLY A 102 -6.70 -7.95 -0.61
N GLU A 103 -6.37 -8.69 -1.68
CA GLU A 103 -7.36 -9.32 -2.56
C GLU A 103 -8.21 -10.35 -1.80
N ARG A 104 -7.59 -11.23 -1.02
CA ARG A 104 -8.33 -12.21 -0.21
C ARG A 104 -9.26 -11.55 0.79
N LEU A 105 -8.79 -10.47 1.46
CA LEU A 105 -9.60 -9.72 2.40
C LEU A 105 -10.79 -9.05 1.72
N ALA A 106 -10.56 -8.39 0.59
CA ALA A 106 -11.63 -7.75 -0.18
C ALA A 106 -12.70 -8.75 -0.63
N VAL A 107 -12.27 -9.90 -1.19
CA VAL A 107 -13.20 -10.97 -1.61
C VAL A 107 -13.96 -11.57 -0.42
N LYS A 108 -13.30 -11.76 0.72
CA LYS A 108 -13.95 -12.26 1.94
C LYS A 108 -15.06 -11.31 2.39
N LEU A 109 -14.76 -10.02 2.53
CA LEU A 109 -15.73 -9.00 2.94
C LEU A 109 -16.92 -8.89 1.97
N GLN A 110 -16.66 -8.95 0.66
CA GLN A 110 -17.72 -8.96 -0.35
C GLN A 110 -18.64 -10.17 -0.23
N ARG A 111 -18.09 -11.37 0.07
CA ARG A 111 -18.89 -12.57 0.32
C ARG A 111 -19.74 -12.48 1.58
N GLU A 112 -19.29 -11.72 2.56
CA GLU A 112 -20.02 -11.43 3.80
C GLU A 112 -21.10 -10.34 3.61
N GLY A 113 -21.26 -9.83 2.37
CA GLY A 113 -22.25 -8.82 2.02
C GLY A 113 -21.83 -7.39 2.33
N THR A 114 -20.55 -7.16 2.67
CA THR A 114 -20.00 -5.84 2.96
C THR A 114 -19.52 -5.18 1.68
N GLN A 115 -19.90 -3.92 1.44
CA GLN A 115 -19.36 -3.12 0.36
C GLN A 115 -17.90 -2.77 0.63
N VAL A 116 -17.01 -3.11 -0.29
CA VAL A 116 -15.57 -2.85 -0.12
C VAL A 116 -15.14 -1.61 -0.90
N ARG A 117 -14.56 -0.64 -0.18
CA ARG A 117 -13.88 0.51 -0.75
C ARG A 117 -12.37 0.24 -0.71
N LEU A 118 -11.72 0.23 -1.87
CA LEU A 118 -10.32 -0.14 -1.99
C LEU A 118 -9.44 1.10 -2.20
N PHE A 119 -8.53 1.32 -1.25
CA PHE A 119 -7.53 2.37 -1.30
C PHE A 119 -6.15 1.76 -1.49
N CYS A 120 -5.37 2.31 -2.41
CA CYS A 120 -4.06 1.79 -2.77
C CYS A 120 -2.96 2.79 -2.46
N VAL A 121 -1.93 2.33 -1.75
CA VAL A 121 -0.69 3.07 -1.52
C VAL A 121 0.43 2.37 -2.28
N GLY A 122 1.10 3.12 -3.16
CA GLY A 122 2.17 2.63 -4.01
C GLY A 122 1.71 2.18 -5.39
N LYS A 123 2.61 2.37 -6.37
CA LYS A 123 2.34 2.06 -7.79
C LYS A 123 2.00 0.60 -8.02
N LYS A 124 2.57 -0.32 -7.22
CA LYS A 124 2.37 -1.76 -7.39
C LYS A 124 0.93 -2.17 -7.04
N ALA A 125 0.35 -1.62 -5.97
CA ALA A 125 -1.04 -1.87 -5.61
C ALA A 125 -2.00 -1.32 -6.65
N ALA A 126 -1.85 -0.05 -7.01
CA ALA A 126 -2.71 0.61 -7.98
C ALA A 126 -2.72 -0.11 -9.35
N ALA A 127 -1.55 -0.53 -9.86
CA ALA A 127 -1.46 -1.26 -11.10
C ALA A 127 -2.09 -2.66 -11.03
N TYR A 128 -1.85 -3.38 -9.93
CA TYR A 128 -2.36 -4.74 -9.74
C TYR A 128 -3.89 -4.77 -9.70
N PHE A 129 -4.51 -3.96 -8.85
CA PHE A 129 -5.96 -4.00 -8.68
C PHE A 129 -6.72 -3.48 -9.91
N ARG A 130 -6.16 -2.49 -10.63
CA ARG A 130 -6.71 -2.07 -11.93
C ARG A 130 -6.65 -3.21 -12.96
N PHE A 131 -5.53 -3.91 -13.02
CA PHE A 131 -5.39 -5.07 -13.91
C PHE A 131 -6.37 -6.19 -13.57
N ARG A 132 -6.67 -6.41 -12.28
CA ARG A 132 -7.64 -7.40 -11.81
C ARG A 132 -9.10 -6.96 -11.99
N GLY A 133 -9.34 -5.76 -12.52
CA GLY A 133 -10.69 -5.24 -12.72
C GLY A 133 -11.40 -4.82 -11.42
N LEU A 134 -10.65 -4.69 -10.32
CA LEU A 134 -11.19 -4.16 -9.06
C LEU A 134 -11.17 -2.64 -9.10
N GLU A 135 -12.29 -2.03 -8.72
CA GLU A 135 -12.39 -0.57 -8.65
C GLU A 135 -11.54 -0.05 -7.50
N VAL A 136 -10.54 0.77 -7.82
CA VAL A 136 -9.72 1.47 -6.85
C VAL A 136 -10.26 2.87 -6.70
N GLU A 137 -10.81 3.16 -5.53
CA GLU A 137 -11.42 4.45 -5.26
C GLU A 137 -10.35 5.55 -5.20
N GLU A 138 -9.26 5.30 -4.48
CA GLU A 138 -8.19 6.27 -4.37
C GLU A 138 -6.81 5.58 -4.41
N SER A 139 -5.82 6.24 -5.03
CA SER A 139 -4.47 5.72 -5.11
C SER A 139 -3.43 6.79 -4.81
N PHE A 140 -2.57 6.51 -3.84
CA PHE A 140 -1.47 7.37 -3.40
C PHE A 140 -0.16 6.81 -3.91
N VAL A 141 0.54 7.55 -4.78
CA VAL A 141 1.80 7.12 -5.39
C VAL A 141 2.88 8.17 -5.24
N GLY A 142 4.14 7.74 -5.20
CA GLY A 142 5.30 8.63 -5.21
C GLY A 142 5.73 9.20 -3.84
N PHE A 143 4.98 8.95 -2.75
CA PHE A 143 5.38 9.44 -1.43
C PHE A 143 6.08 8.38 -0.55
N VAL A 144 6.02 7.10 -0.95
CA VAL A 144 6.61 5.99 -0.18
C VAL A 144 8.13 6.16 -0.02
N ASP A 145 8.80 6.68 -1.05
CA ASP A 145 10.25 6.93 -1.02
C ASP A 145 10.63 8.16 -0.18
N ARG A 146 9.73 9.14 -0.06
CA ARG A 146 9.94 10.40 0.67
C ARG A 146 8.65 10.81 1.38
N PRO A 147 8.31 10.17 2.50
CA PRO A 147 7.12 10.55 3.26
C PRO A 147 7.27 11.98 3.77
N SER A 148 6.36 12.86 3.36
CA SER A 148 6.25 14.25 3.82
C SER A 148 4.96 14.40 4.62
N PRO A 149 4.92 15.30 5.64
CA PRO A 149 3.69 15.64 6.35
C PRO A 149 2.62 16.22 5.43
N THR A 150 3.01 16.87 4.36
CA THR A 150 2.13 17.31 3.28
C THR A 150 1.95 16.15 2.31
N CYS A 151 0.98 15.30 2.58
CA CYS A 151 0.45 14.40 1.57
C CYS A 151 -0.18 15.26 0.46
N ASN A 152 0.57 15.50 -0.60
CA ASN A 152 -0.03 15.91 -1.84
C ASN A 152 -0.82 14.70 -2.36
N SER A 153 -2.07 14.61 -1.94
CA SER A 153 -3.07 13.82 -2.63
C SER A 153 -3.23 14.44 -4.01
N SER A 154 -2.42 14.03 -4.95
CA SER A 154 -2.77 14.22 -6.34
C SER A 154 -3.95 13.29 -6.55
N PRO A 155 -5.20 13.81 -6.69
CA PRO A 155 -6.30 12.96 -7.05
C PRO A 155 -5.98 12.44 -8.45
N VAL A 156 -5.60 11.18 -8.53
CA VAL A 156 -5.67 10.48 -9.81
C VAL A 156 -7.16 10.41 -10.11
N THR A 157 -7.61 11.39 -10.86
CA THR A 157 -8.89 11.56 -11.52
C THR A 157 -9.91 10.49 -11.14
N SER A 158 -10.75 10.81 -10.16
CA SER A 158 -12.03 10.16 -9.97
C SER A 158 -12.84 10.35 -11.25
N ARG A 159 -12.91 9.33 -12.07
CA ARG A 159 -14.03 9.25 -13.00
C ARG A 159 -15.28 9.08 -12.16
N SER A 160 -16.13 10.10 -12.20
CA SER A 160 -17.47 10.09 -11.69
C SER A 160 -18.20 8.79 -12.08
N PRO A 161 -19.01 8.21 -11.18
CA PRO A 161 -19.86 7.10 -11.53
C PRO A 161 -21.05 7.61 -12.34
N THR A 162 -20.89 7.67 -13.65
CA THR A 162 -21.99 7.84 -14.58
C THR A 162 -21.95 6.67 -15.53
N SER A 163 -22.65 5.63 -15.17
CA SER A 163 -23.42 4.83 -16.13
C SER A 163 -24.24 3.79 -15.41
N THR A 164 -25.47 4.11 -15.18
CA THR A 164 -26.58 3.20 -14.99
C THR A 164 -26.60 2.19 -16.14
N ALA A 165 -26.01 1.03 -15.94
CA ALA A 165 -26.24 -0.09 -16.85
C ALA A 165 -27.66 -0.59 -16.62
N ARG A 166 -28.58 -0.18 -17.47
CA ARG A 166 -29.89 -0.82 -17.66
C ARG A 166 -29.62 -2.28 -18.04
N LEU A 167 -29.84 -3.18 -17.12
CA LEU A 167 -30.08 -4.57 -17.47
C LEU A 167 -31.44 -4.63 -18.17
N ASN A 168 -31.41 -4.76 -19.50
CA ASN A 168 -32.57 -5.04 -20.31
C ASN A 168 -32.91 -6.53 -20.13
N ARG A 169 -34.16 -6.76 -19.72
CA ARG A 169 -34.80 -8.08 -19.73
C ARG A 169 -35.06 -8.47 -21.20
N SER A 170 -34.72 -9.66 -21.55
CA SER A 170 -35.47 -10.50 -22.50
C SER A 170 -35.10 -11.95 -22.21
#